data_7741d0f9bdf19ddf30cb7ca6fda85cd8
#
_entry.id   7741d0f9bdf19ddf30cb7ca6fda85cd8
#
_cell.length_a   1.000
_cell.length_b   1.000
_cell.length_c   1.000
_cell.angle_alpha   90.00
_cell.angle_beta   90.00
_cell.angle_gamma   90.00
#
_symmetry.space_group_name_H-M   'P 1'
#
loop_
_entity.id
_entity.type
_entity.pdbx_description
1 polymer ?
#
loop_
_entity_poly.entity_id
_entity_poly.type
_entity_poly.pdbx_seq_one_letter_code
_entity_poly.pdbx_strand_id
1 'polypeptide(L)'
;MNDTSPRRSKCDQIVEAACKLFLESGYETTSMDAIATEANVSKRTVYSYFENKEVLFGAIMKSMCDNTGCTHPDTLDPNLSLKEALKEFARNMVGLTQTPEQRDVFRVVLAEGIKFPELGKTFWDSGPELAKQILAAYLTEQISRGVLAIEDPEVAAMQFIGMVKWPHSMPELFGIKGNTTPADRQRALDQAISIFTEGTRAKS
;
A
#
# COMPACT_ATOMS: atom_id res chain seq x y z
N MET A 1 -23.05 30.33 5.09
CA MET A 1 -22.47 29.00 5.30
C MET A 1 -21.01 29.06 4.81
N ASN A 2 -20.08 29.24 5.73
CA ASN A 2 -18.64 29.26 5.39
C ASN A 2 -18.18 27.80 5.21
N ASP A 3 -17.89 27.44 3.97
CA ASP A 3 -17.19 26.19 3.65
C ASP A 3 -15.74 26.32 4.12
N THR A 4 -15.43 25.77 5.30
CA THR A 4 -14.09 25.69 5.88
C THR A 4 -13.43 24.34 5.58
N SER A 5 -13.63 23.81 4.37
CA SER A 5 -12.78 22.70 3.88
C SER A 5 -11.34 23.19 3.81
N PRO A 6 -10.36 22.48 4.41
CA PRO A 6 -8.96 22.87 4.31
C PRO A 6 -8.58 22.96 2.82
N ARG A 7 -8.06 24.12 2.41
CA ARG A 7 -7.68 24.40 1.03
C ARG A 7 -6.62 23.37 0.63
N ARG A 8 -6.99 22.39 -0.22
CA ARG A 8 -6.08 21.36 -0.72
C ARG A 8 -4.81 22.00 -1.24
N SER A 9 -3.66 21.41 -0.92
CA SER A 9 -2.37 21.92 -1.42
C SER A 9 -2.32 21.77 -2.94
N LYS A 10 -1.52 22.60 -3.61
CA LYS A 10 -1.29 22.43 -5.06
C LYS A 10 -0.65 21.09 -5.38
N CYS A 11 0.16 20.55 -4.47
CA CYS A 11 0.73 19.23 -4.57
C CYS A 11 -0.36 18.16 -4.64
N ASP A 12 -1.34 18.19 -3.71
CA ASP A 12 -2.44 17.23 -3.67
C ASP A 12 -3.30 17.30 -4.95
N GLN A 13 -3.58 18.52 -5.44
CA GLN A 13 -4.32 18.72 -6.69
C GLN A 13 -3.62 18.09 -7.90
N ILE A 14 -2.28 18.21 -7.98
CA ILE A 14 -1.48 17.62 -9.05
C ILE A 14 -1.48 16.09 -8.93
N VAL A 15 -1.31 15.54 -7.74
CA VAL A 15 -1.32 14.10 -7.49
C VAL A 15 -2.67 13.48 -7.84
N GLU A 16 -3.78 14.11 -7.44
CA GLU A 16 -5.14 13.65 -7.78
C GLU A 16 -5.40 13.67 -9.29
N ALA A 17 -5.02 14.78 -9.97
CA ALA A 17 -5.17 14.92 -11.42
C ALA A 17 -4.35 13.87 -12.18
N ALA A 18 -3.12 13.62 -11.75
CA ALA A 18 -2.27 12.61 -12.34
C ALA A 18 -2.82 11.20 -12.14
N CYS A 19 -3.27 10.87 -10.93
CA CYS A 19 -3.91 9.59 -10.65
C CYS A 19 -5.10 9.35 -11.57
N LYS A 20 -6.01 10.32 -11.68
CA LYS A 20 -7.17 10.26 -12.58
C LYS A 20 -6.76 9.99 -14.02
N LEU A 21 -5.83 10.77 -14.57
CA LEU A 21 -5.40 10.63 -15.96
C LEU A 21 -4.66 9.32 -16.23
N PHE A 22 -3.86 8.83 -15.30
CA PHE A 22 -3.21 7.52 -15.44
C PHE A 22 -4.22 6.38 -15.49
N LEU A 23 -5.32 6.49 -14.75
CA LEU A 23 -6.40 5.49 -14.76
C LEU A 23 -7.27 5.58 -16.02
N GLU A 24 -7.57 6.79 -16.51
CA GLU A 24 -8.46 7.01 -17.65
C GLU A 24 -7.76 6.78 -18.99
N SER A 25 -6.53 7.26 -19.12
CA SER A 25 -5.80 7.32 -20.40
C SER A 25 -4.59 6.38 -20.45
N GLY A 26 -4.19 5.80 -19.31
CA GLY A 26 -2.97 5.01 -19.17
C GLY A 26 -1.74 5.87 -18.84
N TYR A 27 -0.72 5.21 -18.28
CA TYR A 27 0.51 5.90 -17.88
C TYR A 27 1.30 6.46 -19.07
N GLU A 28 1.46 5.67 -20.14
CA GLU A 28 2.25 6.06 -21.31
C GLU A 28 1.73 7.33 -21.99
N THR A 29 0.42 7.36 -22.26
CA THR A 29 -0.24 8.43 -23.03
C THR A 29 -0.43 9.71 -22.24
N THR A 30 -0.39 9.67 -20.92
CA THR A 30 -0.53 10.84 -20.08
C THR A 30 0.74 11.70 -20.09
N SER A 31 0.60 12.99 -20.39
CA SER A 31 1.70 13.96 -20.37
C SER A 31 1.64 14.86 -19.13
N MET A 32 2.78 15.40 -18.70
CA MET A 32 2.86 16.41 -17.63
C MET A 32 2.03 17.67 -17.97
N ASP A 33 1.86 17.96 -19.25
CA ASP A 33 1.03 19.07 -19.73
C ASP A 33 -0.46 18.80 -19.54
N ALA A 34 -0.92 17.59 -19.82
CA ALA A 34 -2.29 17.17 -19.57
C ALA A 34 -2.60 17.21 -18.07
N ILE A 35 -1.65 16.76 -17.24
CA ILE A 35 -1.77 16.82 -15.78
C ILE A 35 -1.89 18.27 -15.28
N ALA A 36 -1.08 19.19 -15.83
CA ALA A 36 -1.17 20.60 -15.46
C ALA A 36 -2.55 21.19 -15.78
N THR A 37 -3.10 20.83 -16.95
CA THR A 37 -4.44 21.25 -17.37
C THR A 37 -5.53 20.71 -16.44
N GLU A 38 -5.51 19.41 -16.18
CA GLU A 38 -6.48 18.74 -15.29
C GLU A 38 -6.42 19.27 -13.85
N ALA A 39 -5.20 19.51 -13.33
CA ALA A 39 -4.99 20.08 -12.00
C ALA A 39 -5.31 21.58 -11.91
N ASN A 40 -5.64 22.24 -13.03
CA ASN A 40 -5.83 23.68 -13.12
C ASN A 40 -4.66 24.49 -12.54
N VAL A 41 -3.43 24.10 -12.90
CA VAL A 41 -2.20 24.79 -12.54
C VAL A 41 -1.33 25.04 -13.78
N SER A 42 -0.32 25.93 -13.66
CA SER A 42 0.62 26.12 -14.74
C SER A 42 1.58 24.91 -14.88
N LYS A 43 2.08 24.64 -16.10
CA LYS A 43 3.15 23.67 -16.34
C LYS A 43 4.34 23.89 -15.41
N ARG A 44 4.76 25.15 -15.23
CA ARG A 44 5.83 25.53 -14.32
C ARG A 44 5.54 25.08 -12.88
N THR A 45 4.28 25.14 -12.47
CA THR A 45 3.88 24.68 -11.15
C THR A 45 4.05 23.17 -11.03
N VAL A 46 3.62 22.38 -12.01
CA VAL A 46 3.80 20.92 -12.00
C VAL A 46 5.29 20.57 -11.92
N TYR A 47 6.11 21.13 -12.81
CA TYR A 47 7.55 20.87 -12.83
C TYR A 47 8.29 21.39 -11.60
N SER A 48 7.73 22.35 -10.84
CA SER A 48 8.33 22.78 -9.57
C SER A 48 8.12 21.79 -8.42
N TYR A 49 7.12 20.92 -8.52
CA TYR A 49 6.85 19.84 -7.55
C TYR A 49 7.41 18.50 -8.00
N PHE A 50 7.33 18.21 -9.29
CA PHE A 50 7.64 16.89 -9.85
C PHE A 50 8.46 17.04 -11.13
N GLU A 51 9.67 16.51 -11.12
CA GLU A 51 10.59 16.58 -12.26
C GLU A 51 10.07 15.83 -13.49
N ASN A 52 9.42 14.69 -13.27
CA ASN A 52 8.92 13.80 -14.31
C ASN A 52 7.70 12.98 -13.83
N LYS A 53 7.16 12.14 -14.73
CA LYS A 53 6.01 11.28 -14.44
C LYS A 53 6.32 10.22 -13.38
N GLU A 54 7.53 9.72 -13.34
CA GLU A 54 8.00 8.68 -12.42
C GLU A 54 7.98 9.20 -10.98
N VAL A 55 8.52 10.41 -10.75
CA VAL A 55 8.50 11.08 -9.44
C VAL A 55 7.06 11.35 -8.99
N LEU A 56 6.22 11.79 -9.92
CA LEU A 56 4.80 12.05 -9.64
C LEU A 56 4.04 10.75 -9.31
N PHE A 57 4.33 9.67 -10.03
CA PHE A 57 3.77 8.35 -9.71
C PHE A 57 4.19 7.85 -8.32
N GLY A 58 5.45 8.05 -7.96
CA GLY A 58 5.95 7.77 -6.60
C GLY A 58 5.18 8.53 -5.53
N ALA A 59 4.83 9.79 -5.80
CA ALA A 59 4.02 10.60 -4.88
C ALA A 59 2.58 10.06 -4.75
N ILE A 60 1.98 9.55 -5.84
CA ILE A 60 0.67 8.88 -5.80
C ILE A 60 0.76 7.65 -4.90
N MET A 61 1.77 6.81 -5.10
CA MET A 61 1.96 5.60 -4.31
C MET A 61 2.17 5.92 -2.82
N LYS A 62 3.01 6.90 -2.53
CA LYS A 62 3.22 7.37 -1.17
C LYS A 62 1.92 7.84 -0.51
N SER A 63 1.15 8.67 -1.21
CA SER A 63 -0.14 9.16 -0.71
C SER A 63 -1.11 8.01 -0.39
N MET A 64 -1.15 6.97 -1.24
CA MET A 64 -1.97 5.78 -0.98
C MET A 64 -1.52 5.03 0.27
N CYS A 65 -0.22 4.86 0.46
CA CYS A 65 0.35 4.19 1.63
C CYS A 65 0.14 5.00 2.91
N ASP A 66 0.37 6.31 2.86
CA ASP A 66 0.17 7.21 4.00
C ASP A 66 -1.30 7.20 4.47
N ASN A 67 -2.25 7.20 3.53
CA ASN A 67 -3.68 7.16 3.84
C ASN A 67 -4.14 5.86 4.51
N THR A 68 -3.40 4.77 4.35
CA THR A 68 -3.72 3.47 4.96
C THR A 68 -2.87 3.16 6.19
N GLY A 69 -1.82 3.93 6.42
CA GLY A 69 -0.86 3.72 7.51
C GLY A 69 0.01 2.46 7.36
N CYS A 70 -0.07 1.75 6.24
CA CYS A 70 0.62 0.46 6.08
C CYS A 70 2.15 0.55 6.07
N THR A 71 2.69 1.74 5.83
CA THR A 71 4.14 2.02 5.81
C THR A 71 4.56 2.96 6.95
N HIS A 72 3.67 3.23 7.91
CA HIS A 72 4.02 4.05 9.05
C HIS A 72 4.78 3.21 10.09
N PRO A 73 5.93 3.66 10.61
CA PRO A 73 6.72 2.91 11.58
C PRO A 73 5.93 2.55 12.85
N ASP A 74 5.00 3.41 13.28
CA ASP A 74 4.19 3.22 14.49
C ASP A 74 3.03 2.21 14.31
N THR A 75 2.90 1.61 13.12
CA THR A 75 1.82 0.63 12.83
C THR A 75 1.94 -0.64 13.69
N LEU A 76 3.14 -0.95 14.18
CA LEU A 76 3.43 -2.11 15.02
C LEU A 76 3.82 -1.61 16.41
N ASP A 77 2.82 -1.19 17.23
CA ASP A 77 3.02 -0.70 18.59
C ASP A 77 3.63 -1.81 19.47
N PRO A 78 4.83 -1.59 20.03
CA PRO A 78 5.50 -2.57 20.89
C PRO A 78 4.77 -2.83 22.22
N ASN A 79 3.80 -2.00 22.59
CA ASN A 79 2.99 -2.16 23.81
C ASN A 79 1.77 -3.07 23.58
N LEU A 80 1.40 -3.35 22.33
CA LEU A 80 0.36 -4.31 22.01
C LEU A 80 0.87 -5.75 22.13
N SER A 81 -0.05 -6.69 22.37
CA SER A 81 0.28 -8.10 22.19
C SER A 81 0.65 -8.39 20.74
N LEU A 82 1.52 -9.38 20.49
CA LEU A 82 1.91 -9.81 19.14
C LEU A 82 0.70 -9.96 18.22
N LYS A 83 -0.37 -10.58 18.72
CA LYS A 83 -1.59 -10.83 17.93
C LYS A 83 -2.32 -9.54 17.56
N GLU A 84 -2.38 -8.58 18.47
CA GLU A 84 -3.03 -7.28 18.24
C GLU A 84 -2.22 -6.43 17.27
N ALA A 85 -0.90 -6.35 17.43
CA ALA A 85 -0.01 -5.63 16.52
C ALA A 85 -0.08 -6.19 15.11
N LEU A 86 -0.01 -7.51 14.94
CA LEU A 86 -0.17 -8.16 13.63
C LEU A 86 -1.57 -7.93 13.03
N LYS A 87 -2.62 -7.86 13.87
CA LYS A 87 -3.98 -7.59 13.41
C LYS A 87 -4.13 -6.17 12.88
N GLU A 88 -3.53 -5.20 13.54
CA GLU A 88 -3.54 -3.81 13.09
C GLU A 88 -2.76 -3.64 11.79
N PHE A 89 -1.53 -4.16 11.72
CA PHE A 89 -0.73 -4.19 10.51
C PHE A 89 -1.48 -4.84 9.33
N ALA A 90 -2.10 -6.00 9.55
CA ALA A 90 -2.84 -6.73 8.53
C ALA A 90 -4.05 -5.93 8.00
N ARG A 91 -4.78 -5.23 8.88
CA ARG A 91 -5.90 -4.35 8.46
C ARG A 91 -5.41 -3.23 7.54
N ASN A 92 -4.29 -2.59 7.88
CA ASN A 92 -3.70 -1.54 7.07
C ASN A 92 -3.25 -2.07 5.70
N MET A 93 -2.66 -3.27 5.67
CA MET A 93 -2.29 -3.95 4.43
C MET A 93 -3.48 -4.26 3.51
N VAL A 94 -4.59 -4.73 4.06
CA VAL A 94 -5.83 -4.96 3.31
C VAL A 94 -6.41 -3.64 2.82
N GLY A 95 -6.29 -2.57 3.60
CA GLY A 95 -6.76 -1.23 3.28
C GLY A 95 -6.25 -0.68 1.94
N LEU A 96 -5.05 -1.08 1.51
CA LEU A 96 -4.43 -0.64 0.25
C LEU A 96 -5.18 -1.02 -1.04
N THR A 97 -6.15 -1.92 -0.96
CA THR A 97 -6.91 -2.40 -2.13
C THR A 97 -8.42 -2.37 -1.90
N GLN A 98 -8.88 -1.60 -0.91
CA GLN A 98 -10.30 -1.58 -0.57
C GLN A 98 -11.15 -0.77 -1.56
N THR A 99 -10.63 0.34 -2.08
CA THR A 99 -11.39 1.16 -3.02
C THR A 99 -11.13 0.74 -4.48
N PRO A 100 -12.08 0.97 -5.39
CA PRO A 100 -11.88 0.73 -6.82
C PRO A 100 -10.64 1.46 -7.35
N GLU A 101 -10.47 2.72 -6.98
CA GLU A 101 -9.35 3.57 -7.43
C GLU A 101 -8.00 3.00 -7.00
N GLN A 102 -7.90 2.52 -5.77
CA GLN A 102 -6.67 1.87 -5.28
C GLN A 102 -6.35 0.60 -6.09
N ARG A 103 -7.34 -0.23 -6.38
CA ARG A 103 -7.17 -1.43 -7.21
C ARG A 103 -6.76 -1.10 -8.64
N ASP A 104 -7.32 -0.03 -9.19
CA ASP A 104 -7.01 0.38 -10.55
C ASP A 104 -5.57 0.90 -10.67
N VAL A 105 -5.04 1.60 -9.67
CA VAL A 105 -3.61 1.95 -9.62
C VAL A 105 -2.72 0.69 -9.63
N PHE A 106 -3.06 -0.34 -8.84
CA PHE A 106 -2.34 -1.62 -8.90
C PHE A 106 -2.38 -2.26 -10.29
N ARG A 107 -3.53 -2.20 -10.98
CA ARG A 107 -3.68 -2.72 -12.35
C ARG A 107 -2.81 -1.97 -13.35
N VAL A 108 -2.71 -0.64 -13.22
CA VAL A 108 -1.80 0.18 -14.04
C VAL A 108 -0.36 -0.27 -13.84
N VAL A 109 0.09 -0.48 -12.61
CA VAL A 109 1.44 -0.98 -12.33
C VAL A 109 1.68 -2.35 -12.96
N LEU A 110 0.73 -3.27 -12.82
CA LEU A 110 0.87 -4.62 -13.39
C LEU A 110 0.88 -4.61 -14.92
N ALA A 111 0.09 -3.74 -15.54
CA ALA A 111 0.01 -3.63 -16.99
C ALA A 111 1.23 -2.94 -17.62
N GLU A 112 1.70 -1.87 -16.99
CA GLU A 112 2.71 -0.98 -17.54
C GLU A 112 4.13 -1.23 -16.99
N GLY A 113 4.25 -1.88 -15.82
CA GLY A 113 5.53 -2.07 -15.13
C GLY A 113 6.55 -2.90 -15.89
N ILE A 114 6.12 -3.77 -16.82
CA ILE A 114 7.04 -4.51 -17.71
C ILE A 114 7.63 -3.57 -18.75
N LYS A 115 6.83 -2.64 -19.27
CA LYS A 115 7.22 -1.67 -20.29
C LYS A 115 8.00 -0.50 -19.70
N PHE A 116 7.64 -0.11 -18.48
CA PHE A 116 8.25 0.97 -17.69
C PHE A 116 8.78 0.40 -16.37
N PRO A 117 9.97 -0.22 -16.34
CA PRO A 117 10.51 -0.88 -15.15
C PRO A 117 10.67 0.06 -13.94
N GLU A 118 10.92 1.35 -14.18
CA GLU A 118 10.97 2.39 -13.17
C GLU A 118 9.64 2.55 -12.42
N LEU A 119 8.51 2.38 -13.11
CA LEU A 119 7.18 2.41 -12.50
C LEU A 119 6.99 1.26 -11.50
N GLY A 120 7.34 0.04 -11.94
CA GLY A 120 7.30 -1.15 -11.09
C GLY A 120 8.23 -1.02 -9.89
N LYS A 121 9.45 -0.51 -10.11
CA LYS A 121 10.43 -0.27 -9.04
C LYS A 121 9.93 0.77 -8.03
N THR A 122 9.43 1.91 -8.52
CA THR A 122 8.89 2.97 -7.65
C THR A 122 7.73 2.46 -6.81
N PHE A 123 6.82 1.68 -7.41
CA PHE A 123 5.73 1.04 -6.68
C PHE A 123 6.26 0.10 -5.59
N TRP A 124 7.19 -0.78 -5.95
CA TRP A 124 7.75 -1.76 -5.03
C TRP A 124 8.43 -1.11 -3.83
N ASP A 125 9.32 -0.16 -4.09
CA ASP A 125 10.11 0.53 -3.06
C ASP A 125 9.24 1.41 -2.14
N SER A 126 8.19 2.04 -2.69
CA SER A 126 7.33 2.96 -1.93
C SER A 126 6.29 2.27 -1.04
N GLY A 127 6.00 1.00 -1.27
CA GLY A 127 4.96 0.28 -0.56
C GLY A 127 5.38 -1.12 -0.10
N PRO A 128 5.38 -2.14 -0.98
CA PRO A 128 5.60 -3.54 -0.58
C PRO A 128 6.92 -3.77 0.16
N GLU A 129 8.03 -3.22 -0.34
CA GLU A 129 9.35 -3.37 0.27
C GLU A 129 9.41 -2.71 1.64
N LEU A 130 8.89 -1.49 1.75
CA LEU A 130 8.88 -0.77 3.03
C LEU A 130 8.00 -1.48 4.07
N ALA A 131 6.83 -1.96 3.68
CA ALA A 131 5.95 -2.73 4.58
C ALA A 131 6.62 -4.03 5.05
N LYS A 132 7.34 -4.73 4.14
CA LYS A 132 8.14 -5.91 4.50
C LYS A 132 9.22 -5.57 5.53
N GLN A 133 9.97 -4.49 5.30
CA GLN A 133 11.05 -4.06 6.20
C GLN A 133 10.53 -3.71 7.60
N ILE A 134 9.41 -2.96 7.68
CA ILE A 134 8.77 -2.61 8.96
C ILE A 134 8.36 -3.87 9.72
N LEU A 135 7.70 -4.80 9.05
CA LEU A 135 7.29 -6.04 9.70
C LEU A 135 8.48 -6.91 10.09
N ALA A 136 9.49 -7.05 9.22
CA ALA A 136 10.69 -7.83 9.51
C ALA A 136 11.47 -7.29 10.73
N ALA A 137 11.58 -5.96 10.84
CA ALA A 137 12.20 -5.32 12.00
C ALA A 137 11.42 -5.61 13.30
N TYR A 138 10.09 -5.54 13.27
CA TYR A 138 9.24 -5.90 14.39
C TYR A 138 9.39 -7.38 14.79
N LEU A 139 9.38 -8.29 13.80
CA LEU A 139 9.59 -9.72 14.07
C LEU A 139 10.96 -10.00 14.67
N THR A 140 12.01 -9.33 14.21
CA THR A 140 13.37 -9.42 14.76
C THR A 140 13.38 -9.02 16.25
N GLU A 141 12.66 -7.97 16.59
CA GLU A 141 12.53 -7.57 18.00
C GLU A 141 11.78 -8.62 18.83
N GLN A 142 10.70 -9.21 18.31
CA GLN A 142 9.99 -10.28 19.01
C GLN A 142 10.83 -11.54 19.19
N ILE A 143 11.71 -11.86 18.24
CA ILE A 143 12.68 -12.96 18.36
C ILE A 143 13.69 -12.65 19.48
N SER A 144 14.23 -11.44 19.52
CA SER A 144 15.18 -11.04 20.59
C SER A 144 14.59 -11.10 22.00
N ARG A 145 13.25 -10.91 22.10
CA ARG A 145 12.48 -11.04 23.35
C ARG A 145 12.12 -12.49 23.68
N GLY A 146 12.45 -13.46 22.83
CA GLY A 146 12.12 -14.88 23.02
C GLY A 146 10.63 -15.20 22.82
N VAL A 147 9.87 -14.32 22.18
CA VAL A 147 8.43 -14.53 21.89
C VAL A 147 8.26 -15.42 20.65
N LEU A 148 9.12 -15.23 19.64
CA LEU A 148 9.08 -15.91 18.36
C LEU A 148 10.37 -16.72 18.12
N ALA A 149 10.23 -17.81 17.38
CA ALA A 149 11.32 -18.64 16.88
C ALA A 149 11.23 -18.67 15.33
N ILE A 150 11.77 -17.65 14.69
CA ILE A 150 11.81 -17.48 13.24
C ILE A 150 13.28 -17.44 12.81
N GLU A 151 13.64 -18.23 11.81
CA GLU A 151 14.99 -18.28 11.26
C GLU A 151 15.29 -17.07 10.38
N ASP A 152 14.35 -16.68 9.51
CA ASP A 152 14.47 -15.55 8.58
C ASP A 152 13.26 -14.61 8.72
N PRO A 153 13.42 -13.46 9.44
CA PRO A 153 12.35 -12.50 9.65
C PRO A 153 11.85 -11.86 8.34
N GLU A 154 12.70 -11.67 7.33
CA GLU A 154 12.29 -11.07 6.05
C GLU A 154 11.40 -12.01 5.26
N VAL A 155 11.77 -13.29 5.18
CA VAL A 155 10.93 -14.31 4.56
C VAL A 155 9.62 -14.49 5.30
N ALA A 156 9.64 -14.51 6.63
CA ALA A 156 8.43 -14.61 7.44
C ALA A 156 7.50 -13.40 7.24
N ALA A 157 8.06 -12.18 7.13
CA ALA A 157 7.28 -10.98 6.83
C ALA A 157 6.57 -11.08 5.47
N MET A 158 7.27 -11.53 4.41
CA MET A 158 6.67 -11.74 3.09
C MET A 158 5.57 -12.81 3.12
N GLN A 159 5.78 -13.90 3.84
CA GLN A 159 4.79 -14.98 3.99
C GLN A 159 3.54 -14.48 4.70
N PHE A 160 3.69 -13.73 5.79
CA PHE A 160 2.56 -13.12 6.50
C PHE A 160 1.77 -12.16 5.62
N ILE A 161 2.45 -11.22 4.93
CA ILE A 161 1.83 -10.29 4.00
C ILE A 161 1.08 -11.04 2.89
N GLY A 162 1.65 -12.10 2.35
CA GLY A 162 1.02 -12.95 1.34
C GLY A 162 -0.27 -13.62 1.86
N MET A 163 -0.24 -14.22 3.06
CA MET A 163 -1.42 -14.83 3.67
C MET A 163 -2.54 -13.82 3.90
N VAL A 164 -2.20 -12.60 4.28
CA VAL A 164 -3.17 -11.51 4.51
C VAL A 164 -3.73 -10.97 3.20
N LYS A 165 -2.87 -10.67 2.23
CA LYS A 165 -3.30 -9.98 0.99
C LYS A 165 -3.98 -10.90 -0.02
N TRP A 166 -3.51 -12.14 -0.16
CA TRP A 166 -4.00 -13.03 -1.21
C TRP A 166 -5.51 -13.25 -1.19
N PRO A 167 -6.15 -13.62 -0.07
CA PRO A 167 -7.59 -13.87 -0.04
C PRO A 167 -8.44 -12.62 -0.31
N HIS A 168 -7.90 -11.43 0.01
CA HIS A 168 -8.67 -10.19 -0.02
C HIS A 168 -8.49 -9.39 -1.31
N SER A 169 -7.27 -9.41 -1.87
CA SER A 169 -6.90 -8.51 -2.97
C SER A 169 -6.90 -9.19 -4.33
N MET A 170 -6.45 -10.44 -4.40
CA MET A 170 -6.23 -11.09 -5.71
C MET A 170 -7.51 -11.24 -6.55
N PRO A 171 -8.62 -11.78 -6.04
CA PRO A 171 -9.83 -11.91 -6.86
C PRO A 171 -10.30 -10.55 -7.42
N GLU A 172 -10.26 -9.52 -6.60
CA GLU A 172 -10.70 -8.17 -6.99
C GLU A 172 -9.77 -7.53 -8.02
N LEU A 173 -8.46 -7.77 -7.94
CA LEU A 173 -7.49 -7.30 -8.95
C LEU A 173 -7.75 -7.93 -10.33
N PHE A 174 -8.19 -9.19 -10.37
CA PHE A 174 -8.60 -9.86 -11.60
C PHE A 174 -10.03 -9.50 -12.05
N GLY A 175 -10.70 -8.56 -11.38
CA GLY A 175 -12.07 -8.17 -11.71
C GLY A 175 -13.12 -9.21 -11.32
N ILE A 176 -12.75 -10.21 -10.55
CA ILE A 176 -13.68 -11.22 -10.02
C ILE A 176 -14.49 -10.55 -8.90
N LYS A 177 -15.76 -10.32 -9.15
CA LYS A 177 -16.70 -9.85 -8.12
C LYS A 177 -16.91 -10.99 -7.14
N GLY A 178 -16.22 -10.95 -6.01
CA GLY A 178 -16.35 -11.94 -4.95
C GLY A 178 -17.64 -11.72 -4.16
N ASN A 179 -18.29 -12.82 -3.76
CA ASN A 179 -19.36 -12.81 -2.75
C ASN A 179 -18.80 -12.77 -1.31
N THR A 180 -17.57 -12.32 -1.15
CA THR A 180 -16.87 -12.31 0.16
C THR A 180 -17.47 -11.24 1.06
N THR A 181 -18.15 -11.65 2.11
CA THR A 181 -18.73 -10.73 3.09
C THR A 181 -17.64 -10.11 3.97
N PRO A 182 -17.92 -8.97 4.66
CA PRO A 182 -17.01 -8.45 5.68
C PRO A 182 -16.65 -9.47 6.75
N ALA A 183 -17.59 -10.33 7.15
CA ALA A 183 -17.36 -11.41 8.11
C ALA A 183 -16.39 -12.48 7.59
N ASP A 184 -16.49 -12.84 6.30
CA ASP A 184 -15.55 -13.79 5.68
C ASP A 184 -14.13 -13.22 5.62
N ARG A 185 -14.01 -11.93 5.30
CA ARG A 185 -12.72 -11.23 5.30
C ARG A 185 -12.09 -11.22 6.70
N GLN A 186 -12.89 -10.89 7.72
CA GLN A 186 -12.40 -10.88 9.10
C GLN A 186 -11.98 -12.28 9.55
N ARG A 187 -12.74 -13.32 9.21
CA ARG A 187 -12.41 -14.71 9.53
C ARG A 187 -11.10 -15.15 8.88
N ALA A 188 -10.89 -14.83 7.59
CA ALA A 188 -9.65 -15.14 6.88
C ALA A 188 -8.44 -14.43 7.51
N LEU A 189 -8.61 -13.18 7.92
CA LEU A 189 -7.59 -12.41 8.61
C LEU A 189 -7.23 -13.03 9.98
N ASP A 190 -8.23 -13.31 10.81
CA ASP A 190 -8.02 -13.91 12.13
C ASP A 190 -7.35 -15.29 12.03
N GLN A 191 -7.69 -16.07 10.99
CA GLN A 191 -7.06 -17.36 10.73
C GLN A 191 -5.60 -17.21 10.29
N ALA A 192 -5.28 -16.27 9.39
CA ALA A 192 -3.91 -16.02 8.97
C ALA A 192 -3.01 -15.64 10.16
N ILE A 193 -3.52 -14.76 11.04
CA ILE A 193 -2.81 -14.36 12.25
C ILE A 193 -2.60 -15.55 13.20
N SER A 194 -3.63 -16.38 13.39
CA SER A 194 -3.51 -17.57 14.26
C SER A 194 -2.48 -18.55 13.73
N ILE A 195 -2.54 -18.90 12.43
CA ILE A 195 -1.58 -19.80 11.79
C ILE A 195 -0.16 -19.25 11.95
N PHE A 196 0.05 -17.96 11.68
CA PHE A 196 1.36 -17.35 11.76
C PHE A 196 1.90 -17.36 13.20
N THR A 197 1.10 -16.90 14.17
CA THR A 197 1.54 -16.81 15.56
C THR A 197 1.76 -18.17 16.23
N GLU A 198 0.95 -19.17 15.88
CA GLU A 198 1.12 -20.53 16.40
C GLU A 198 2.32 -21.24 15.77
N GLY A 199 2.50 -21.07 14.46
CA GLY A 199 3.61 -21.68 13.70
C GLY A 199 4.99 -21.10 14.01
N THR A 200 5.03 -19.84 14.52
CA THR A 200 6.30 -19.14 14.79
C THR A 200 6.59 -18.97 16.29
N ARG A 201 5.76 -19.50 17.16
CA ARG A 201 5.93 -19.40 18.61
C ARG A 201 7.20 -20.10 19.09
N ALA A 202 7.98 -19.44 19.93
CA ALA A 202 9.11 -20.08 20.61
C ALA A 202 8.60 -21.29 21.44
N LYS A 203 9.24 -22.43 21.27
CA LYS A 203 8.96 -23.62 22.09
C LYS A 203 9.61 -23.40 23.45
N SER A 204 8.83 -23.46 24.51
CA SER A 204 9.30 -23.47 25.90
C SER A 204 10.14 -24.74 26.19
#